data_b59abee645814fe24bbed46de616a36c
#
_entry.id   b59abee645814fe24bbed46de616a36c
#
_cell.length_a   1.000
_cell.length_b   1.000
_cell.length_c   1.000
_cell.angle_alpha   90.00
_cell.angle_beta   90.00
_cell.angle_gamma   90.00
#
_symmetry.space_group_name_H-M   'P 1'
#
loop_
_entity.id
_entity.type
_entity.pdbx_description
1 polymer ?
#
loop_
_entity_poly.entity_id
_entity_poly.type
_entity_poly.pdbx_seq_one_letter_code
_entity_poly.pdbx_strand_id
1 'polypeptide(L)'
;LIRAQNELPANGEYEQQFAQEIEKTDTEDYERLKKRAARKYYDAGTKKEEEYRKLVEVRTAYLREYPNRTFSAVDENNDVYDKLYKELSSDHMEMYREKAAKQAKTAMEHFKDDFVYKIRSAIREAYQRRDELNRMISGLDFGKDKYQFKITRNTGADGKYYPMFMDDSLNIDPSVLNTTMDDQMNLFSMEHENKYGELMNELIEIFIPPEGATGEELENAKRDMQKYSDYRTYLSFDMEQIVDGDEKLTIGLSKMI
;
A
#
# COMPACT_ATOMS: atom_id res chain seq x y z
N LEU A 1 -5.51 -22.85 -62.59
CA LEU A 1 -4.33 -22.05 -62.19
C LEU A 1 -4.58 -20.56 -62.36
N ILE A 2 -5.06 -20.09 -63.55
CA ILE A 2 -5.30 -18.64 -63.85
C ILE A 2 -6.43 -18.05 -62.95
N ARG A 3 -7.44 -18.81 -62.53
CA ARG A 3 -8.48 -18.35 -61.61
C ARG A 3 -7.96 -18.22 -60.17
N ALA A 4 -7.13 -19.13 -59.74
CA ALA A 4 -6.57 -19.09 -58.40
C ALA A 4 -5.52 -17.94 -58.23
N GLN A 5 -4.83 -17.54 -59.32
CA GLN A 5 -3.90 -16.43 -59.31
C GLN A 5 -4.58 -15.07 -59.12
N ASN A 6 -5.86 -14.91 -59.55
CA ASN A 6 -6.60 -13.66 -59.41
C ASN A 6 -7.28 -13.48 -58.04
N GLU A 7 -7.32 -14.54 -57.23
CA GLU A 7 -7.93 -14.49 -55.88
C GLU A 7 -6.92 -14.30 -54.73
N LEU A 8 -5.63 -14.41 -55.03
CA LEU A 8 -4.59 -14.17 -54.02
C LEU A 8 -4.17 -12.70 -54.04
N PRO A 9 -4.07 -12.05 -52.86
CA PRO A 9 -3.49 -10.70 -52.79
C PRO A 9 -2.06 -10.72 -53.37
N ALA A 10 -1.80 -9.79 -54.28
CA ALA A 10 -0.47 -9.64 -54.87
C ALA A 10 0.56 -9.28 -53.76
N ASN A 11 1.31 -10.28 -53.33
CA ASN A 11 2.39 -10.11 -52.38
C ASN A 11 3.69 -10.55 -53.04
N GLY A 12 4.50 -9.58 -53.45
CA GLY A 12 5.74 -9.81 -54.19
C GLY A 12 6.74 -10.73 -53.48
N GLU A 13 6.61 -10.86 -52.15
CA GLU A 13 7.45 -11.76 -51.35
C GLU A 13 7.06 -13.24 -51.56
N TYR A 14 5.79 -13.53 -51.67
CA TYR A 14 5.32 -14.89 -51.98
C TYR A 14 5.58 -15.27 -53.43
N GLU A 15 5.52 -14.32 -54.36
CA GLU A 15 5.86 -14.54 -55.76
C GLU A 15 7.36 -14.89 -55.93
N GLN A 16 8.23 -14.18 -55.20
CA GLN A 16 9.67 -14.49 -55.22
C GLN A 16 9.99 -15.86 -54.57
N GLN A 17 9.35 -16.20 -53.48
CA GLN A 17 9.51 -17.52 -52.83
C GLN A 17 9.01 -18.63 -53.76
N PHE A 18 7.89 -18.43 -54.42
CA PHE A 18 7.32 -19.38 -55.38
C PHE A 18 8.24 -19.57 -56.60
N ALA A 19 8.81 -18.48 -57.18
CA ALA A 19 9.75 -18.54 -58.27
C ALA A 19 11.03 -19.30 -57.89
N GLN A 20 11.56 -19.06 -56.68
CA GLN A 20 12.74 -19.79 -56.18
C GLN A 20 12.48 -21.27 -55.93
N GLU A 21 11.29 -21.64 -55.50
CA GLU A 21 10.91 -23.07 -55.30
C GLU A 21 10.72 -23.78 -56.66
N ILE A 22 10.20 -23.07 -57.69
CA ILE A 22 10.07 -23.63 -59.04
C ILE A 22 11.43 -23.83 -59.69
N GLU A 23 12.35 -22.86 -59.58
CA GLU A 23 13.72 -22.97 -60.13
C GLU A 23 14.52 -24.16 -59.53
N LYS A 24 14.23 -24.54 -58.33
CA LYS A 24 14.87 -25.66 -57.62
C LYS A 24 14.25 -27.04 -57.91
N THR A 25 13.12 -27.07 -58.61
CA THR A 25 12.35 -28.30 -58.74
C THR A 25 12.18 -28.67 -60.23
N ASP A 26 12.55 -29.93 -60.55
CA ASP A 26 12.39 -30.50 -61.86
C ASP A 26 10.88 -30.58 -62.21
N THR A 27 10.47 -30.29 -63.44
CA THR A 27 9.09 -30.10 -63.88
C THR A 27 8.22 -31.36 -63.77
N GLU A 28 8.81 -32.54 -63.54
CA GLU A 28 8.09 -33.78 -63.29
C GLU A 28 7.44 -33.89 -61.90
N ASP A 29 7.72 -32.97 -60.99
CA ASP A 29 7.30 -33.04 -59.56
C ASP A 29 6.20 -32.02 -59.17
N TYR A 30 5.45 -31.46 -60.14
CA TYR A 30 4.41 -30.45 -59.90
C TYR A 30 3.32 -30.91 -58.92
N GLU A 31 2.86 -32.16 -59.02
CA GLU A 31 1.86 -32.72 -58.11
C GLU A 31 2.40 -32.86 -56.67
N ARG A 32 3.67 -33.14 -56.54
CA ARG A 32 4.35 -33.20 -55.24
C ARG A 32 4.49 -31.82 -54.59
N LEU A 33 4.85 -30.80 -55.38
CA LEU A 33 4.90 -29.40 -54.92
C LEU A 33 3.52 -28.91 -54.51
N LYS A 34 2.48 -29.20 -55.27
CA LYS A 34 1.08 -28.86 -54.97
C LYS A 34 0.62 -29.48 -53.64
N LYS A 35 0.91 -30.78 -53.44
CA LYS A 35 0.58 -31.47 -52.19
C LYS A 35 1.32 -30.87 -51.00
N ARG A 36 2.62 -30.53 -51.18
CA ARG A 36 3.46 -29.91 -50.15
C ARG A 36 2.93 -28.50 -49.81
N ALA A 37 2.58 -27.69 -50.80
CA ALA A 37 2.02 -26.37 -50.59
C ALA A 37 0.66 -26.43 -49.89
N ALA A 38 -0.22 -27.33 -50.28
CA ALA A 38 -1.50 -27.55 -49.64
C ALA A 38 -1.36 -27.96 -48.18
N ARG A 39 -0.39 -28.83 -47.86
CA ARG A 39 -0.10 -29.23 -46.48
C ARG A 39 0.43 -28.07 -45.68
N LYS A 40 1.40 -27.30 -46.20
CA LYS A 40 1.92 -26.07 -45.52
C LYS A 40 0.79 -25.07 -45.25
N TYR A 41 -0.11 -24.88 -46.21
CA TYR A 41 -1.29 -24.01 -46.03
C TYR A 41 -2.22 -24.48 -44.92
N TYR A 42 -2.51 -25.78 -44.90
CA TYR A 42 -3.34 -26.40 -43.84
C TYR A 42 -2.66 -26.27 -42.46
N ASP A 43 -1.37 -26.60 -42.37
CA ASP A 43 -0.59 -26.53 -41.12
C ASP A 43 -0.52 -25.08 -40.62
N ALA A 44 -0.36 -24.10 -41.53
CA ALA A 44 -0.37 -22.67 -41.19
C ALA A 44 -1.75 -22.22 -40.66
N GLY A 45 -2.84 -22.70 -41.29
CA GLY A 45 -4.21 -22.44 -40.83
C GLY A 45 -4.46 -22.96 -39.42
N THR A 46 -4.10 -24.22 -39.17
CA THR A 46 -4.21 -24.83 -37.86
C THR A 46 -3.42 -24.06 -36.81
N LYS A 47 -2.16 -23.70 -37.13
CA LYS A 47 -1.31 -22.94 -36.23
C LYS A 47 -1.88 -21.53 -35.93
N LYS A 48 -2.46 -20.85 -36.97
CA LYS A 48 -3.15 -19.57 -36.77
C LYS A 48 -4.30 -19.70 -35.77
N GLU A 49 -5.13 -20.73 -35.89
CA GLU A 49 -6.24 -20.98 -34.98
C GLU A 49 -5.81 -21.30 -33.56
N GLU A 50 -4.71 -22.04 -33.40
CA GLU A 50 -4.12 -22.35 -32.10
C GLU A 50 -3.60 -21.06 -31.40
N GLU A 51 -2.87 -20.23 -32.13
CA GLU A 51 -2.34 -18.97 -31.60
C GLU A 51 -3.47 -17.97 -31.31
N TYR A 52 -4.53 -17.94 -32.16
CA TYR A 52 -5.71 -17.12 -31.87
C TYR A 52 -6.42 -17.55 -30.59
N ARG A 53 -6.58 -18.86 -30.36
CA ARG A 53 -7.14 -19.37 -29.09
C ARG A 53 -6.33 -18.92 -27.88
N LYS A 54 -5.01 -19.07 -27.93
CA LYS A 54 -4.12 -18.59 -26.85
C LYS A 54 -4.26 -17.10 -26.61
N LEU A 55 -4.35 -16.30 -27.68
CA LEU A 55 -4.58 -14.86 -27.57
C LEU A 55 -5.90 -14.55 -26.85
N VAL A 56 -6.99 -15.23 -27.23
CA VAL A 56 -8.29 -15.06 -26.57
C VAL A 56 -8.25 -15.45 -25.10
N GLU A 57 -7.54 -16.53 -24.74
CA GLU A 57 -7.34 -16.94 -23.34
C GLU A 57 -6.61 -15.87 -22.53
N VAL A 58 -5.50 -15.36 -23.04
CA VAL A 58 -4.72 -14.30 -22.38
C VAL A 58 -5.54 -13.03 -22.22
N ARG A 59 -6.25 -12.60 -23.27
CA ARG A 59 -7.12 -11.42 -23.22
C ARG A 59 -8.28 -11.61 -22.22
N THR A 60 -8.86 -12.80 -22.16
CA THR A 60 -9.93 -13.13 -21.21
C THR A 60 -9.42 -13.09 -19.76
N ALA A 61 -8.22 -13.61 -19.49
CA ALA A 61 -7.59 -13.53 -18.20
C ALA A 61 -7.32 -12.07 -17.80
N TYR A 62 -6.78 -11.27 -18.72
CA TYR A 62 -6.57 -9.84 -18.52
C TYR A 62 -7.86 -9.09 -18.19
N LEU A 63 -8.95 -9.31 -18.94
CA LEU A 63 -10.23 -8.64 -18.71
C LEU A 63 -10.91 -9.07 -17.39
N ARG A 64 -10.62 -10.27 -16.91
CA ARG A 64 -11.08 -10.73 -15.59
C ARG A 64 -10.36 -10.00 -14.46
N GLU A 65 -9.07 -9.77 -14.62
CA GLU A 65 -8.26 -9.01 -13.65
C GLU A 65 -8.59 -7.51 -13.68
N TYR A 66 -8.94 -6.99 -14.86
CA TYR A 66 -9.25 -5.55 -15.06
C TYR A 66 -10.70 -5.36 -15.59
N PRO A 67 -11.74 -5.57 -14.76
CA PRO A 67 -13.13 -5.58 -15.19
C PRO A 67 -13.66 -4.23 -15.70
N ASN A 68 -12.96 -3.14 -15.40
CA ASN A 68 -13.32 -1.80 -15.88
C ASN A 68 -12.92 -1.53 -17.34
N ARG A 69 -12.27 -2.49 -18.02
CA ARG A 69 -11.92 -2.40 -19.43
C ARG A 69 -13.07 -2.89 -20.30
N THR A 70 -13.44 -2.12 -21.33
CA THR A 70 -14.52 -2.44 -22.27
C THR A 70 -14.01 -3.08 -23.56
N PHE A 71 -12.87 -3.78 -23.50
CA PHE A 71 -12.25 -4.42 -24.67
C PHE A 71 -12.92 -5.78 -24.95
N SER A 72 -12.84 -6.20 -26.22
CA SER A 72 -13.30 -7.54 -26.63
C SER A 72 -12.13 -8.53 -26.63
N ALA A 73 -12.29 -9.67 -25.98
CA ALA A 73 -11.28 -10.73 -26.00
C ALA A 73 -11.20 -11.44 -27.37
N VAL A 74 -12.34 -11.49 -28.09
CA VAL A 74 -12.51 -12.25 -29.35
C VAL A 74 -12.33 -11.40 -30.60
N ASP A 75 -11.98 -10.14 -30.47
CA ASP A 75 -11.73 -9.27 -31.62
C ASP A 75 -10.49 -9.74 -32.39
N GLU A 76 -10.57 -9.86 -33.71
CA GLU A 76 -9.40 -10.22 -34.53
C GLU A 76 -8.36 -9.11 -34.55
N ASN A 77 -8.81 -7.85 -34.37
CA ASN A 77 -7.95 -6.69 -34.34
C ASN A 77 -7.31 -6.52 -32.94
N ASN A 78 -6.04 -6.12 -32.90
CA ASN A 78 -5.29 -5.84 -31.67
C ASN A 78 -5.17 -4.35 -31.34
N ASP A 79 -5.74 -3.47 -32.16
CA ASP A 79 -5.50 -2.02 -32.11
C ASP A 79 -5.75 -1.41 -30.71
N VAL A 80 -6.80 -1.84 -30.01
CA VAL A 80 -7.13 -1.34 -28.67
C VAL A 80 -6.11 -1.78 -27.63
N TYR A 81 -5.58 -2.99 -27.73
CA TYR A 81 -4.51 -3.49 -26.84
C TYR A 81 -3.17 -2.84 -27.19
N ASP A 82 -2.85 -2.68 -28.47
CA ASP A 82 -1.62 -2.01 -28.93
C ASP A 82 -1.61 -0.52 -28.54
N LYS A 83 -2.76 0.15 -28.63
CA LYS A 83 -2.91 1.51 -28.18
C LYS A 83 -2.69 1.61 -26.67
N LEU A 84 -3.33 0.74 -25.90
CA LEU A 84 -3.12 0.68 -24.44
C LEU A 84 -1.66 0.40 -24.09
N TYR A 85 -1.02 -0.56 -24.78
CA TYR A 85 0.40 -0.87 -24.57
C TYR A 85 1.31 0.34 -24.83
N LYS A 86 1.05 1.07 -25.93
CA LYS A 86 1.78 2.30 -26.24
C LYS A 86 1.55 3.39 -25.20
N GLU A 87 0.32 3.57 -24.75
CA GLU A 87 -0.01 4.52 -23.68
C GLU A 87 0.69 4.17 -22.36
N LEU A 88 0.70 2.89 -21.98
CA LEU A 88 1.34 2.43 -20.75
C LEU A 88 2.88 2.41 -20.84
N SER A 89 3.45 2.20 -22.02
CA SER A 89 4.91 2.17 -22.22
C SER A 89 5.53 3.54 -22.56
N SER A 90 4.71 4.56 -22.75
CA SER A 90 5.17 5.94 -23.00
C SER A 90 5.36 6.72 -21.69
N ASP A 91 5.70 8.02 -21.78
CA ASP A 91 5.92 8.94 -20.66
C ASP A 91 4.78 8.98 -19.61
N HIS A 92 3.60 8.46 -19.96
CA HIS A 92 2.48 8.35 -19.02
C HIS A 92 2.77 7.41 -17.84
N MET A 93 3.58 6.37 -18.00
CA MET A 93 3.96 5.47 -16.90
C MET A 93 4.75 6.23 -15.82
N GLU A 94 5.71 7.06 -16.25
CA GLU A 94 6.49 7.89 -15.34
C GLU A 94 5.58 8.87 -14.59
N MET A 95 4.71 9.56 -15.32
CA MET A 95 3.73 10.48 -14.73
C MET A 95 2.76 9.78 -13.75
N TYR A 96 2.30 8.56 -14.07
CA TYR A 96 1.46 7.78 -13.16
C TYR A 96 2.22 7.32 -11.92
N ARG A 97 3.48 6.91 -12.06
CA ARG A 97 4.35 6.56 -10.93
C ARG A 97 4.59 7.76 -10.01
N GLU A 98 4.94 8.91 -10.59
CA GLU A 98 5.11 10.16 -9.83
C GLU A 98 3.83 10.56 -9.09
N LYS A 99 2.69 10.50 -9.78
CA LYS A 99 1.39 10.82 -9.18
C LYS A 99 1.02 9.84 -8.06
N ALA A 100 1.23 8.56 -8.27
CA ALA A 100 0.99 7.53 -7.25
C ALA A 100 1.93 7.71 -6.05
N ALA A 101 3.22 7.97 -6.29
CA ALA A 101 4.18 8.25 -5.23
C ALA A 101 3.81 9.51 -4.43
N LYS A 102 3.39 10.58 -5.12
CA LYS A 102 2.91 11.81 -4.46
C LYS A 102 1.66 11.55 -3.61
N GLN A 103 0.69 10.81 -4.14
CA GLN A 103 -0.53 10.46 -3.39
C GLN A 103 -0.22 9.57 -2.18
N ALA A 104 0.67 8.59 -2.33
CA ALA A 104 1.12 7.74 -1.24
C ALA A 104 1.83 8.56 -0.15
N LYS A 105 2.69 9.50 -0.53
CA LYS A 105 3.35 10.42 0.40
C LYS A 105 2.34 11.27 1.16
N THR A 106 1.40 11.90 0.47
CA THR A 106 0.35 12.72 1.11
C THR A 106 -0.53 11.87 2.04
N ALA A 107 -0.91 10.66 1.63
CA ALA A 107 -1.68 9.75 2.49
C ALA A 107 -0.90 9.36 3.76
N MET A 108 0.41 9.15 3.64
CA MET A 108 1.28 8.85 4.76
C MET A 108 1.42 10.04 5.71
N GLU A 109 1.55 11.26 5.20
CA GLU A 109 1.59 12.49 6.00
C GLU A 109 0.28 12.65 6.80
N HIS A 110 -0.88 12.52 6.16
CA HIS A 110 -2.16 12.54 6.86
C HIS A 110 -2.30 11.45 7.92
N PHE A 111 -1.80 10.24 7.61
CA PHE A 111 -1.80 9.15 8.58
C PHE A 111 -0.95 9.49 9.81
N LYS A 112 0.25 10.05 9.61
CA LYS A 112 1.14 10.48 10.71
C LYS A 112 0.44 11.47 11.64
N ASP A 113 -0.15 12.51 11.05
CA ASP A 113 -0.83 13.57 11.79
C ASP A 113 -2.03 13.04 12.58
N ASP A 114 -2.89 12.25 11.93
CA ASP A 114 -4.06 11.62 12.56
C ASP A 114 -3.65 10.68 13.70
N PHE A 115 -2.59 9.90 13.50
CA PHE A 115 -2.08 8.96 14.48
C PHE A 115 -1.55 9.68 15.72
N VAL A 116 -0.70 10.69 15.52
CA VAL A 116 -0.15 11.52 16.61
C VAL A 116 -1.28 12.17 17.39
N TYR A 117 -2.23 12.80 16.69
CA TYR A 117 -3.36 13.46 17.33
C TYR A 117 -4.21 12.49 18.18
N LYS A 118 -4.54 11.32 17.65
CA LYS A 118 -5.35 10.31 18.34
C LYS A 118 -4.66 9.80 19.62
N ILE A 119 -3.38 9.44 19.53
CA ILE A 119 -2.63 8.96 20.69
C ILE A 119 -2.48 10.07 21.73
N ARG A 120 -2.13 11.28 21.32
CA ARG A 120 -2.05 12.44 22.20
C ARG A 120 -3.36 12.71 22.93
N SER A 121 -4.48 12.71 22.21
CA SER A 121 -5.81 12.93 22.79
C SER A 121 -6.15 11.86 23.82
N ALA A 122 -5.88 10.59 23.50
CA ALA A 122 -6.12 9.48 24.41
C ALA A 122 -5.24 9.54 25.69
N ILE A 123 -3.98 9.95 25.56
CA ILE A 123 -3.08 10.17 26.70
C ILE A 123 -3.62 11.29 27.60
N ARG A 124 -4.03 12.43 27.01
CA ARG A 124 -4.61 13.54 27.77
C ARG A 124 -5.88 13.15 28.50
N GLU A 125 -6.76 12.42 27.83
CA GLU A 125 -7.97 11.90 28.45
C GLU A 125 -7.66 10.95 29.61
N ALA A 126 -6.65 10.11 29.47
CA ALA A 126 -6.20 9.24 30.57
C ALA A 126 -5.75 10.04 31.79
N TYR A 127 -5.00 11.13 31.59
CA TYR A 127 -4.62 12.02 32.71
C TYR A 127 -5.81 12.71 33.34
N GLN A 128 -6.77 13.19 32.56
CA GLN A 128 -7.99 13.78 33.10
C GLN A 128 -8.79 12.78 33.92
N ARG A 129 -8.98 11.56 33.42
CA ARG A 129 -9.67 10.48 34.14
C ARG A 129 -8.94 10.10 35.45
N ARG A 130 -7.60 10.05 35.44
CA ARG A 130 -6.81 9.85 36.65
C ARG A 130 -7.11 10.92 37.71
N ASP A 131 -7.15 12.19 37.29
CA ASP A 131 -7.38 13.32 38.20
C ASP A 131 -8.83 13.29 38.76
N GLU A 132 -9.78 12.87 37.96
CA GLU A 132 -11.17 12.64 38.41
C GLU A 132 -11.27 11.51 39.43
N LEU A 133 -10.63 10.36 39.12
CA LEU A 133 -10.57 9.22 40.03
C LEU A 133 -9.90 9.59 41.37
N ASN A 134 -8.78 10.32 41.30
CA ASN A 134 -8.08 10.76 42.50
C ASN A 134 -8.93 11.72 43.34
N ARG A 135 -9.70 12.60 42.71
CA ARG A 135 -10.67 13.44 43.44
C ARG A 135 -11.76 12.62 44.13
N MET A 136 -12.29 11.61 43.46
CA MET A 136 -13.30 10.73 44.08
C MET A 136 -12.73 9.91 45.24
N ILE A 137 -11.54 9.33 45.08
CA ILE A 137 -10.88 8.53 46.10
C ILE A 137 -10.48 9.37 47.31
N SER A 138 -10.04 10.64 47.09
CA SER A 138 -9.66 11.53 48.22
C SER A 138 -10.80 11.84 49.17
N GLY A 139 -12.03 11.67 48.74
CA GLY A 139 -13.23 11.81 49.59
C GLY A 139 -13.63 10.57 50.34
N LEU A 140 -12.98 9.43 50.13
CA LEU A 140 -13.26 8.17 50.83
C LEU A 140 -12.38 8.04 52.05
N ASP A 141 -12.94 7.44 53.11
CA ASP A 141 -12.24 7.17 54.35
C ASP A 141 -11.58 5.78 54.29
N PHE A 142 -10.27 5.77 54.26
CA PHE A 142 -9.44 4.57 54.33
C PHE A 142 -8.64 4.50 55.67
N GLY A 143 -9.14 5.17 56.69
CA GLY A 143 -8.45 5.28 57.97
C GLY A 143 -7.24 6.24 57.90
N LYS A 144 -6.05 5.74 58.25
CA LYS A 144 -4.83 6.54 58.17
C LYS A 144 -4.18 6.54 56.80
N ASP A 145 -4.57 5.63 55.94
CA ASP A 145 -3.98 5.45 54.60
C ASP A 145 -4.69 6.32 53.58
N LYS A 146 -3.91 6.81 52.60
CA LYS A 146 -4.44 7.50 51.42
C LYS A 146 -3.97 6.78 50.17
N TYR A 147 -4.85 6.73 49.18
CA TYR A 147 -4.57 6.11 47.89
C TYR A 147 -4.65 7.13 46.78
N GLN A 148 -3.76 6.99 45.78
CA GLN A 148 -3.84 7.77 44.56
C GLN A 148 -3.41 6.97 43.35
N PHE A 149 -4.12 7.13 42.24
CA PHE A 149 -3.70 6.61 40.95
C PHE A 149 -2.60 7.49 40.35
N LYS A 150 -1.57 6.84 39.81
CA LYS A 150 -0.45 7.48 39.17
C LYS A 150 -0.32 6.99 37.75
N ILE A 151 -0.20 7.92 36.83
CA ILE A 151 0.13 7.63 35.42
C ILE A 151 1.47 8.31 35.14
N THR A 152 2.43 7.53 34.66
CA THR A 152 3.76 8.02 34.28
C THR A 152 4.09 7.53 32.88
N ARG A 153 5.12 8.10 32.29
CA ARG A 153 5.70 7.59 31.04
C ARG A 153 6.17 6.16 31.27
N ASN A 154 5.92 5.27 30.30
CA ASN A 154 6.50 3.95 30.27
C ASN A 154 8.04 4.06 30.21
N THR A 155 8.74 3.39 31.10
CA THR A 155 10.22 3.37 31.17
C THR A 155 10.84 2.27 30.32
N GLY A 156 10.05 1.40 29.73
CA GLY A 156 10.48 0.35 28.80
C GLY A 156 10.76 0.90 27.40
N ALA A 157 11.10 -0.01 26.49
CA ALA A 157 11.47 0.31 25.11
C ALA A 157 10.42 1.14 24.37
N ASP A 158 9.13 0.84 24.58
CA ASP A 158 8.03 1.52 23.91
C ASP A 158 7.81 2.96 24.41
N GLY A 159 8.26 3.28 25.62
CA GLY A 159 8.17 4.62 26.18
C GLY A 159 9.02 5.67 25.47
N LYS A 160 9.96 5.27 24.60
CA LYS A 160 10.76 6.22 23.80
C LYS A 160 9.88 7.09 22.88
N TYR A 161 8.71 6.60 22.47
CA TYR A 161 7.78 7.34 21.61
C TYR A 161 6.92 8.36 22.36
N TYR A 162 6.81 8.26 23.70
CA TYR A 162 5.95 9.16 24.48
C TYR A 162 6.23 10.66 24.26
N PRO A 163 7.50 11.14 24.24
CA PRO A 163 7.79 12.57 24.04
C PRO A 163 7.26 13.09 22.70
N MET A 164 7.28 12.25 21.66
CA MET A 164 6.77 12.60 20.33
C MET A 164 5.28 12.96 20.37
N PHE A 165 4.47 12.24 21.17
CA PHE A 165 3.05 12.52 21.30
C PHE A 165 2.71 13.69 22.22
N MET A 166 3.60 13.99 23.19
CA MET A 166 3.33 14.97 24.25
C MET A 166 4.18 16.23 24.10
N ASP A 167 4.84 16.42 22.96
CA ASP A 167 5.63 17.63 22.69
C ASP A 167 4.75 18.88 22.66
N ASP A 168 5.27 19.97 23.21
CA ASP A 168 4.57 21.24 23.28
C ASP A 168 4.40 21.90 21.91
N SER A 169 5.25 21.58 20.93
CA SER A 169 5.10 22.04 19.55
C SER A 169 3.75 21.63 18.93
N LEU A 170 3.11 20.58 19.46
CA LEU A 170 1.77 20.14 19.06
C LEU A 170 0.62 20.91 19.76
N ASN A 171 0.93 21.84 20.69
CA ASN A 171 -0.03 22.71 21.34
C ASN A 171 -0.28 23.96 20.49
N ILE A 172 -1.04 23.81 19.40
CA ILE A 172 -1.49 24.95 18.62
C ILE A 172 -2.63 25.62 19.40
N ASP A 173 -2.41 26.84 19.89
CA ASP A 173 -3.48 27.66 20.44
C ASP A 173 -4.33 28.23 19.27
N PRO A 174 -5.60 27.84 19.11
CA PRO A 174 -6.44 28.33 18.04
C PRO A 174 -6.60 29.86 18.03
N SER A 175 -6.33 30.52 19.15
CA SER A 175 -6.45 31.99 19.27
C SER A 175 -5.27 32.77 18.63
N VAL A 176 -4.16 32.10 18.34
CA VAL A 176 -2.97 32.67 17.67
C VAL A 176 -3.09 32.59 16.14
N LEU A 177 -4.10 31.92 15.62
CA LEU A 177 -4.34 31.64 14.20
C LEU A 177 -4.86 32.84 13.38
N ASN A 178 -4.41 34.07 13.66
CA ASN A 178 -4.76 35.24 12.84
C ASN A 178 -3.90 35.43 11.59
N THR A 179 -3.00 34.52 11.30
CA THR A 179 -2.26 34.41 10.03
C THR A 179 -2.68 33.13 9.33
N THR A 180 -2.71 33.15 8.01
CA THR A 180 -3.20 32.04 7.17
C THR A 180 -2.89 30.67 7.74
N MET A 181 -3.95 29.89 8.01
CA MET A 181 -3.90 28.59 8.71
C MET A 181 -2.83 27.62 8.17
N ASP A 182 -2.55 27.68 6.87
CA ASP A 182 -1.59 26.80 6.19
C ASP A 182 -0.14 27.05 6.57
N ASP A 183 0.28 28.31 6.78
CA ASP A 183 1.69 28.62 7.01
C ASP A 183 2.16 28.31 8.45
N GLN A 184 1.26 28.37 9.42
CA GLN A 184 1.59 28.07 10.83
C GLN A 184 1.53 26.55 11.10
N MET A 185 0.56 25.84 10.56
CA MET A 185 0.53 24.38 10.63
C MET A 185 1.81 23.78 10.01
N ASN A 186 2.28 24.33 8.90
CA ASN A 186 3.53 23.91 8.28
C ASN A 186 4.77 24.12 9.15
N LEU A 187 4.85 25.23 9.90
CA LEU A 187 6.01 25.52 10.73
C LEU A 187 6.10 24.58 11.95
N PHE A 188 4.98 24.33 12.64
CA PHE A 188 4.92 23.44 13.80
C PHE A 188 5.09 21.96 13.39
N SER A 189 4.52 21.55 12.26
CA SER A 189 4.73 20.21 11.72
C SER A 189 6.20 20.00 11.30
N MET A 190 6.85 21.01 10.74
CA MET A 190 8.28 20.97 10.40
C MET A 190 9.17 20.86 11.65
N GLU A 191 8.88 21.60 12.71
CA GLU A 191 9.65 21.52 13.96
C GLU A 191 9.49 20.13 14.62
N HIS A 192 8.27 19.64 14.69
CA HIS A 192 7.98 18.32 15.20
C HIS A 192 8.61 17.21 14.34
N GLU A 193 8.55 17.33 13.02
CA GLU A 193 9.17 16.38 12.10
C GLU A 193 10.70 16.41 12.19
N ASN A 194 11.33 17.57 12.33
CA ASN A 194 12.78 17.69 12.54
C ASN A 194 13.21 17.01 13.84
N LYS A 195 12.39 17.05 14.88
CA LYS A 195 12.70 16.49 16.19
C LYS A 195 12.40 15.01 16.32
N TYR A 196 11.32 14.55 15.70
CA TYR A 196 10.77 13.21 15.89
C TYR A 196 10.56 12.41 14.61
N GLY A 197 10.93 12.95 13.44
CA GLY A 197 10.68 12.31 12.15
C GLY A 197 11.30 10.91 12.05
N GLU A 198 12.50 10.71 12.58
CA GLU A 198 13.14 9.39 12.61
C GLU A 198 12.36 8.40 13.48
N LEU A 199 11.93 8.81 14.67
CA LEU A 199 11.12 7.98 15.58
C LEU A 199 9.74 7.68 14.98
N MET A 200 9.15 8.63 14.28
CA MET A 200 7.88 8.45 13.59
C MET A 200 8.01 7.46 12.43
N ASN A 201 9.06 7.58 11.63
CA ASN A 201 9.33 6.65 10.53
C ASN A 201 9.59 5.23 11.06
N GLU A 202 10.39 5.09 12.13
CA GLU A 202 10.59 3.80 12.80
C GLU A 202 9.26 3.17 13.24
N LEU A 203 8.37 3.95 13.83
CA LEU A 203 7.07 3.46 14.28
C LEU A 203 6.15 3.06 13.11
N ILE A 204 6.22 3.80 11.99
CA ILE A 204 5.44 3.49 10.79
C ILE A 204 5.95 2.25 10.09
N GLU A 205 7.27 2.04 10.03
CA GLU A 205 7.86 0.83 9.46
C GLU A 205 7.35 -0.45 10.16
N ILE A 206 7.04 -0.37 11.44
CA ILE A 206 6.43 -1.48 12.19
C ILE A 206 5.01 -1.81 11.65
N PHE A 207 4.29 -0.82 11.13
CA PHE A 207 2.92 -0.98 10.62
C PHE A 207 2.86 -1.47 9.18
N ILE A 208 3.93 -1.30 8.42
CA ILE A 208 3.99 -1.65 7.00
C ILE A 208 4.65 -3.02 6.86
N PRO A 209 3.89 -4.07 6.51
CA PRO A 209 4.49 -5.36 6.26
C PRO A 209 5.43 -5.28 5.04
N PRO A 210 6.53 -6.07 5.01
CA PRO A 210 7.43 -6.11 3.87
C PRO A 210 6.70 -6.56 2.59
N GLU A 211 7.21 -6.11 1.45
CA GLU A 211 6.66 -6.49 0.14
C GLU A 211 6.77 -8.03 -0.05
N GLY A 212 5.64 -8.68 -0.35
CA GLY A 212 5.59 -10.14 -0.43
C GLY A 212 5.47 -10.86 0.93
N ALA A 213 5.09 -10.15 1.99
CA ALA A 213 4.93 -10.71 3.33
C ALA A 213 4.05 -11.96 3.37
N THR A 214 4.46 -12.95 4.13
CA THR A 214 3.70 -14.18 4.41
C THR A 214 2.50 -13.90 5.31
N GLY A 215 1.59 -14.88 5.44
CA GLY A 215 0.44 -14.76 6.34
C GLY A 215 0.85 -14.48 7.80
N GLU A 216 1.95 -15.08 8.27
CA GLU A 216 2.47 -14.88 9.63
C GLU A 216 3.04 -13.47 9.82
N GLU A 217 3.77 -12.94 8.86
CA GLU A 217 4.31 -11.57 8.90
C GLU A 217 3.20 -10.52 8.86
N LEU A 218 2.13 -10.75 8.10
CA LEU A 218 0.94 -9.90 8.09
C LEU A 218 0.22 -9.90 9.44
N GLU A 219 0.08 -11.06 10.10
CA GLU A 219 -0.52 -11.15 11.42
C GLU A 219 0.35 -10.48 12.50
N ASN A 220 1.67 -10.57 12.39
CA ASN A 220 2.60 -9.88 13.29
C ASN A 220 2.49 -8.36 13.12
N ALA A 221 2.53 -7.84 11.88
CA ALA A 221 2.36 -6.42 11.61
C ALA A 221 1.01 -5.89 12.14
N LYS A 222 -0.06 -6.66 12.01
CA LYS A 222 -1.38 -6.32 12.53
C LYS A 222 -1.39 -6.27 14.06
N ARG A 223 -0.73 -7.22 14.73
CA ARG A 223 -0.59 -7.25 16.19
C ARG A 223 0.20 -6.05 16.69
N ASP A 224 1.30 -5.73 16.01
CA ASP A 224 2.13 -4.59 16.35
C ASP A 224 1.37 -3.27 16.12
N MET A 225 0.62 -3.15 15.02
CA MET A 225 -0.26 -2.00 14.79
C MET A 225 -1.29 -1.85 15.93
N GLN A 226 -1.92 -2.93 16.39
CA GLN A 226 -2.85 -2.89 17.51
C GLN A 226 -2.16 -2.45 18.80
N LYS A 227 -0.97 -3.01 19.09
CA LYS A 227 -0.17 -2.65 20.27
C LYS A 227 0.17 -1.16 20.27
N TYR A 228 0.72 -0.64 19.20
CA TYR A 228 1.18 0.75 19.12
C TYR A 228 0.06 1.77 18.88
N SER A 229 -1.13 1.32 18.46
CA SER A 229 -2.33 2.17 18.41
C SER A 229 -3.01 2.31 19.78
N ASP A 230 -2.59 1.55 20.78
CA ASP A 230 -3.06 1.66 22.13
C ASP A 230 -2.17 2.61 22.94
N TYR A 231 -2.73 3.73 23.39
CA TYR A 231 -2.00 4.74 24.17
C TYR A 231 -1.40 4.18 25.46
N ARG A 232 -1.93 3.07 25.99
CA ARG A 232 -1.44 2.40 27.19
C ARG A 232 -0.03 1.85 26.99
N THR A 233 0.37 1.56 25.76
CA THR A 233 1.73 1.14 25.42
C THR A 233 2.79 2.17 25.84
N TYR A 234 2.43 3.44 25.87
CA TYR A 234 3.33 4.55 26.17
C TYR A 234 3.30 5.01 27.61
N LEU A 235 2.43 4.44 28.44
CA LEU A 235 2.19 4.82 29.81
C LEU A 235 2.41 3.64 30.77
N SER A 236 2.74 3.99 32.02
CA SER A 236 2.71 3.08 33.16
C SER A 236 1.63 3.53 34.13
N PHE A 237 0.83 2.57 34.61
CA PHE A 237 -0.28 2.79 35.49
C PHE A 237 0.04 2.16 36.86
N ASP A 238 0.05 2.98 37.90
CA ASP A 238 0.36 2.56 39.24
C ASP A 238 -0.67 3.12 40.23
N MET A 239 -0.76 2.49 41.39
CA MET A 239 -1.49 3.01 42.55
C MET A 239 -0.47 3.22 43.68
N GLU A 240 -0.42 4.42 44.22
CA GLU A 240 0.38 4.73 45.40
C GLU A 240 -0.52 4.67 46.66
N GLN A 241 -0.02 3.98 47.68
CA GLN A 241 -0.56 4.01 49.00
C GLN A 241 0.35 4.90 49.85
N ILE A 242 -0.19 5.88 50.54
CA ILE A 242 0.51 6.75 51.45
C ILE A 242 0.10 6.31 52.87
N VAL A 243 1.05 5.70 53.57
CA VAL A 243 0.86 5.14 54.89
C VAL A 243 1.33 6.18 55.94
N ASP A 244 0.46 6.49 56.92
CA ASP A 244 0.74 7.35 58.09
C ASP A 244 1.50 8.64 57.81
N GLY A 245 1.26 9.25 56.64
CA GLY A 245 1.68 10.61 56.33
C GLY A 245 2.93 10.75 55.44
N ASP A 246 3.89 9.81 55.43
CA ASP A 246 5.16 10.00 54.73
C ASP A 246 5.71 8.78 53.96
N GLU A 247 5.29 7.57 54.22
CA GLU A 247 5.76 6.39 53.46
C GLU A 247 4.87 6.12 52.24
N LYS A 248 5.47 6.17 51.04
CA LYS A 248 4.80 5.83 49.79
C LYS A 248 5.13 4.42 49.35
N LEU A 249 4.12 3.57 49.29
CA LEU A 249 4.19 2.24 48.73
C LEU A 249 3.57 2.25 47.30
N THR A 250 4.35 1.91 46.32
CA THR A 250 3.84 1.85 44.93
C THR A 250 3.41 0.43 44.61
N ILE A 251 2.14 0.25 44.28
CA ILE A 251 1.57 -1.01 43.76
C ILE A 251 1.46 -0.91 42.27
N GLY A 252 2.36 -1.58 41.54
CA GLY A 252 2.35 -1.55 40.06
C GLY A 252 1.11 -2.25 39.48
N LEU A 253 0.17 -1.49 38.93
CA LEU A 253 -1.01 -2.01 38.27
C LEU A 253 -0.72 -2.58 36.89
N SER A 254 0.35 -2.13 36.25
CA SER A 254 0.78 -2.59 34.92
C SER A 254 1.19 -4.07 34.84
N LYS A 255 1.30 -4.75 35.98
CA LYS A 255 1.58 -6.19 36.07
C LYS A 255 0.31 -7.04 36.27
N MET A 256 -0.86 -6.40 36.36
CA MET A 256 -2.13 -7.07 36.67
C MET A 256 -3.10 -7.16 35.48
N ILE A 257 -2.67 -6.68 34.28
CA ILE A 257 -3.50 -6.69 33.05
C ILE A 257 -2.89 -7.62 32.00
#